data_2d01343ee69fe1854b009196fb015e96
#
_entry.id   2d01343ee69fe1854b009196fb015e96
#
_cell.length_a   1.000
_cell.length_b   1.000
_cell.length_c   1.000
_cell.angle_alpha   90.00
_cell.angle_beta   90.00
_cell.angle_gamma   90.00
#
_symmetry.space_group_name_H-M   'P 1'
#
loop_
_entity.id
_entity.type
_entity.pdbx_description
1 polymer ?
#
loop_
_entity_poly.entity_id
_entity_poly.type
_entity_poly.pdbx_seq_one_letter_code
_entity_poly.pdbx_strand_id
1 'polypeptide(L)'
;ARQRLAGLAVHSPADGTFVMQDPQDAAGRFVQRGEVLAYVTNSASVTVRVVVPQADEDMVRNRTRRVEIRPVERVAQVIPARILREVPAATDELPSMALSLQGGGKIGLDPSKMEGANPGAKALEKLFVLDLGLPAGTQLNHLGSRIYVRFEHQPEPLAYQWYRGVRRVFLKKFNV
;
A
#
# COMPACT_ATOMS: atom_id res chain seq x y z
N ALA A 1 21.16 4.59 -40.11
CA ALA A 1 21.91 3.47 -39.51
C ALA A 1 22.29 3.72 -38.03
N ARG A 2 22.92 4.86 -37.70
CA ARG A 2 23.35 5.15 -36.27
C ARG A 2 22.20 5.20 -35.27
N GLN A 3 21.03 5.76 -35.60
CA GLN A 3 19.85 5.78 -34.72
C GLN A 3 19.26 4.39 -34.50
N ARG A 4 19.35 3.46 -35.43
CA ARG A 4 18.93 2.08 -35.27
C ARG A 4 19.85 1.30 -34.32
N LEU A 5 21.15 1.56 -34.35
CA LEU A 5 22.12 0.95 -33.46
C LEU A 5 21.99 1.45 -32.02
N ALA A 6 21.70 2.76 -31.83
CA ALA A 6 21.45 3.31 -30.49
C ALA A 6 20.20 2.72 -29.80
N GLY A 7 19.21 2.24 -30.57
CA GLY A 7 18.03 1.57 -30.05
C GLY A 7 18.22 0.11 -29.66
N LEU A 8 19.40 -0.47 -29.93
CA LEU A 8 19.72 -1.85 -29.57
C LEU A 8 20.27 -1.98 -28.14
N ALA A 9 20.73 -0.88 -27.55
CA ALA A 9 21.18 -0.84 -26.17
C ALA A 9 20.13 -0.13 -25.30
N VAL A 10 19.54 -0.84 -24.37
CA VAL A 10 18.56 -0.30 -23.42
C VAL A 10 19.29 0.03 -22.12
N HIS A 11 19.27 1.30 -21.74
CA HIS A 11 19.88 1.78 -20.50
C HIS A 11 18.78 2.13 -19.48
N SER A 12 19.05 1.85 -18.20
CA SER A 12 18.17 2.30 -17.12
C SER A 12 18.22 3.83 -17.02
N PRO A 13 17.06 4.50 -16.88
CA PRO A 13 17.02 5.95 -16.62
C PRO A 13 17.37 6.32 -15.17
N ALA A 14 17.51 5.34 -14.27
CA ALA A 14 17.76 5.55 -12.85
C ALA A 14 18.75 4.51 -12.31
N ASP A 15 19.48 4.91 -11.26
CA ASP A 15 20.33 4.01 -10.51
C ASP A 15 19.50 3.16 -9.54
N GLY A 16 19.83 1.87 -9.42
CA GLY A 16 19.10 0.98 -8.53
C GLY A 16 19.48 -0.49 -8.71
N THR A 17 18.71 -1.35 -8.08
CA THR A 17 18.83 -2.80 -8.21
C THR A 17 18.03 -3.26 -9.41
N PHE A 18 18.71 -3.90 -10.35
CA PHE A 18 18.10 -4.50 -11.52
C PHE A 18 17.35 -5.79 -11.16
N VAL A 19 16.07 -5.87 -11.50
CA VAL A 19 15.21 -7.03 -11.26
C VAL A 19 14.59 -7.48 -12.57
N MET A 20 14.87 -8.70 -12.98
CA MET A 20 14.27 -9.35 -14.14
C MET A 20 13.54 -10.61 -13.70
N GLN A 21 12.35 -10.87 -14.23
CA GLN A 21 11.53 -12.00 -13.80
C GLN A 21 12.19 -13.34 -14.16
N ASP A 22 12.64 -13.49 -15.40
CA ASP A 22 13.25 -14.74 -15.89
C ASP A 22 14.57 -14.44 -16.62
N PRO A 23 15.67 -14.21 -15.89
CA PRO A 23 16.94 -13.83 -16.48
C PRO A 23 17.54 -14.93 -17.39
N GLN A 24 17.17 -16.20 -17.14
CA GLN A 24 17.66 -17.33 -17.94
C GLN A 24 17.03 -17.37 -19.33
N ASP A 25 15.79 -16.95 -19.46
CA ASP A 25 15.03 -16.96 -20.72
C ASP A 25 15.18 -15.66 -21.54
N ALA A 26 15.90 -14.68 -21.00
CA ALA A 26 16.09 -13.38 -21.64
C ALA A 26 17.07 -13.44 -22.83
N ALA A 27 18.07 -14.31 -22.76
CA ALA A 27 19.07 -14.42 -23.82
C ALA A 27 18.48 -15.10 -25.07
N GLY A 28 18.53 -14.41 -26.21
CA GLY A 28 18.01 -14.91 -27.49
C GLY A 28 16.50 -14.74 -27.71
N ARG A 29 15.78 -14.19 -26.73
CA ARG A 29 14.36 -13.88 -26.89
C ARG A 29 14.15 -12.66 -27.79
N PHE A 30 13.18 -12.75 -28.67
CA PHE A 30 12.73 -11.59 -29.45
C PHE A 30 11.86 -10.68 -28.57
N VAL A 31 12.17 -9.39 -28.55
CA VAL A 31 11.49 -8.39 -27.75
C VAL A 31 10.78 -7.39 -28.64
N GLN A 32 9.53 -7.11 -28.36
CA GLN A 32 8.75 -6.13 -29.09
C GLN A 32 9.03 -4.70 -28.57
N ARG A 33 8.86 -3.72 -29.44
CA ARG A 33 9.03 -2.33 -29.05
C ARG A 33 7.95 -1.92 -28.02
N GLY A 34 8.38 -1.45 -26.84
CA GLY A 34 7.48 -1.09 -25.74
C GLY A 34 7.24 -2.21 -24.74
N GLU A 35 7.81 -3.39 -24.95
CA GLU A 35 7.78 -4.48 -23.98
C GLU A 35 8.65 -4.16 -22.77
N VAL A 36 8.13 -4.44 -21.56
CA VAL A 36 8.89 -4.27 -20.32
C VAL A 36 9.88 -5.41 -20.18
N LEU A 37 11.16 -5.10 -20.16
CA LEU A 37 12.24 -6.08 -20.05
C LEU A 37 12.59 -6.40 -18.61
N ALA A 38 12.68 -5.38 -17.80
CA ALA A 38 13.09 -5.49 -16.43
C ALA A 38 12.63 -4.25 -15.64
N TYR A 39 12.74 -4.34 -14.35
CA TYR A 39 12.50 -3.24 -13.43
C TYR A 39 13.81 -2.83 -12.78
N VAL A 40 13.99 -1.52 -12.56
CA VAL A 40 15.06 -1.01 -11.73
C VAL A 40 14.43 -0.44 -10.46
N THR A 41 14.71 -1.06 -9.33
CA THR A 41 14.18 -0.66 -8.03
C THR A 41 15.21 0.13 -7.25
N ASN A 42 14.82 1.31 -6.80
CA ASN A 42 15.66 2.11 -5.91
C ASN A 42 15.29 1.79 -4.46
N SER A 43 16.16 1.06 -3.77
CA SER A 43 15.95 0.69 -2.36
C SER A 43 16.11 1.90 -1.41
N ALA A 44 16.57 3.05 -1.90
CA ALA A 44 16.78 4.22 -1.04
C ALA A 44 15.48 4.86 -0.55
N SER A 45 14.35 4.57 -1.21
CA SER A 45 13.05 5.12 -0.85
C SER A 45 11.95 4.07 -0.98
N VAL A 46 11.83 3.21 0.01
CA VAL A 46 10.71 2.28 0.09
C VAL A 46 9.48 2.98 0.67
N THR A 47 8.38 2.91 -0.05
CA THR A 47 7.09 3.45 0.38
C THR A 47 6.15 2.31 0.72
N VAL A 48 5.51 2.40 1.88
CA VAL A 48 4.47 1.46 2.32
C VAL A 48 3.12 2.09 2.10
N ARG A 49 2.30 1.48 1.25
CA ARG A 49 0.93 1.91 1.02
C ARG A 49 -0.01 1.26 2.01
N VAL A 50 -0.77 2.09 2.72
CA VAL A 50 -1.70 1.68 3.77
C VAL A 50 -3.10 2.10 3.39
N VAL A 51 -4.07 1.22 3.65
CA VAL A 51 -5.49 1.53 3.53
C VAL A 51 -6.10 1.63 4.92
N VAL A 52 -6.89 2.67 5.12
CA VAL A 52 -7.57 2.95 6.39
C VAL A 52 -9.07 3.04 6.11
N PRO A 53 -9.92 2.28 6.82
CA PRO A 53 -11.37 2.42 6.74
C PRO A 53 -11.81 3.85 7.07
N GLN A 54 -12.86 4.33 6.42
CA GLN A 54 -13.42 5.67 6.64
C GLN A 54 -13.78 5.91 8.12
N ALA A 55 -14.18 4.86 8.83
CA ALA A 55 -14.51 4.96 10.26
C ALA A 55 -13.34 5.35 11.15
N ASP A 56 -12.11 5.06 10.72
CA ASP A 56 -10.87 5.26 11.49
C ASP A 56 -10.04 6.44 10.95
N GLU A 57 -10.45 7.04 9.83
CA GLU A 57 -9.71 8.12 9.15
C GLU A 57 -9.41 9.30 10.08
N ASP A 58 -10.44 9.84 10.77
CA ASP A 58 -10.26 10.97 11.69
C ASP A 58 -9.24 10.68 12.79
N MET A 59 -9.25 9.45 13.33
CA MET A 59 -8.33 9.04 14.37
C MET A 59 -6.90 8.93 13.85
N VAL A 60 -6.73 8.35 12.67
CA VAL A 60 -5.42 8.20 12.04
C VAL A 60 -4.86 9.56 11.62
N ARG A 61 -5.69 10.43 11.06
CA ARG A 61 -5.28 11.74 10.54
C ARG A 61 -4.93 12.74 11.64
N ASN A 62 -5.84 12.89 12.61
CA ASN A 62 -5.75 14.01 13.54
C ASN A 62 -5.11 13.65 14.89
N ARG A 63 -4.96 12.35 15.20
CA ARG A 63 -4.55 11.90 16.55
C ARG A 63 -3.33 11.01 16.57
N THR A 64 -2.77 10.68 15.42
CA THR A 64 -1.56 9.85 15.34
C THR A 64 -0.35 10.62 15.80
N ARG A 65 0.36 10.07 16.80
CA ARG A 65 1.65 10.59 17.28
C ARG A 65 2.83 9.87 16.65
N ARG A 66 2.69 8.56 16.48
CA ARG A 66 3.75 7.69 15.96
C ARG A 66 3.13 6.65 15.05
N VAL A 67 3.87 6.31 14.00
CA VAL A 67 3.55 5.21 13.11
C VAL A 67 4.69 4.21 13.16
N GLU A 68 4.33 2.97 13.36
CA GLU A 68 5.26 1.84 13.37
C GLU A 68 4.82 0.79 12.39
N ILE A 69 5.77 0.18 11.72
CA ILE A 69 5.50 -0.95 10.83
C ILE A 69 6.22 -2.21 11.32
N ARG A 70 5.62 -3.36 11.02
CA ARG A 70 6.17 -4.68 11.30
C ARG A 70 5.99 -5.56 10.08
N PRO A 71 7.08 -5.94 9.41
CA PRO A 71 7.02 -6.91 8.32
C PRO A 71 6.44 -8.23 8.82
N VAL A 72 5.57 -8.87 8.02
CA VAL A 72 4.95 -10.16 8.39
C VAL A 72 6.00 -11.25 8.65
N GLU A 73 7.10 -11.21 7.92
CA GLU A 73 8.20 -12.16 8.04
C GLU A 73 9.05 -11.95 9.31
N ARG A 74 9.02 -10.73 9.87
CA ARG A 74 9.82 -10.32 11.03
C ARG A 74 8.99 -9.49 12.00
N VAL A 75 7.94 -10.08 12.54
CA VAL A 75 6.98 -9.38 13.43
C VAL A 75 7.64 -8.74 14.66
N ALA A 76 8.78 -9.30 15.11
CA ALA A 76 9.55 -8.74 16.21
C ALA A 76 10.28 -7.44 15.84
N GLN A 77 10.51 -7.19 14.54
CA GLN A 77 11.19 -5.99 14.08
C GLN A 77 10.20 -4.85 13.96
N VAL A 78 10.37 -3.85 14.80
CA VAL A 78 9.59 -2.60 14.76
C VAL A 78 10.38 -1.55 14.03
N ILE A 79 9.81 -0.99 12.97
CA ILE A 79 10.45 0.05 12.16
C ILE A 79 9.57 1.31 12.26
N PRO A 80 10.13 2.45 12.66
CA PRO A 80 9.39 3.70 12.67
C PRO A 80 9.09 4.14 11.24
N ALA A 81 7.90 4.70 11.02
CA ALA A 81 7.49 5.22 9.73
C ALA A 81 6.94 6.63 9.86
N ARG A 82 6.87 7.36 8.75
CA ARG A 82 6.30 8.70 8.68
C ARG A 82 5.26 8.75 7.57
N ILE A 83 4.17 9.45 7.79
CA ILE A 83 3.19 9.72 6.74
C ILE A 83 3.82 10.71 5.77
N LEU A 84 4.02 10.27 4.52
CA LEU A 84 4.55 11.10 3.43
C LEU A 84 3.44 11.78 2.66
N ARG A 85 2.39 11.02 2.41
CA ARG A 85 1.29 11.48 1.57
C ARG A 85 0.00 10.86 2.05
N GLU A 86 -1.03 11.67 2.05
CA GLU A 86 -2.42 11.27 2.25
C GLU A 86 -3.21 11.57 0.98
N VAL A 87 -3.98 10.61 0.51
CA VAL A 87 -4.91 10.82 -0.58
C VAL A 87 -6.24 11.26 0.03
N PRO A 88 -6.68 12.51 -0.16
CA PRO A 88 -7.86 13.06 0.53
C PRO A 88 -9.18 12.49 0.00
N ALA A 89 -9.14 11.70 -1.07
CA ALA A 89 -10.32 11.10 -1.68
C ALA A 89 -10.52 9.67 -1.18
N ALA A 90 -11.72 9.37 -0.69
CA ALA A 90 -12.10 8.02 -0.35
C ALA A 90 -12.30 7.19 -1.62
N THR A 91 -11.72 6.00 -1.66
CA THR A 91 -11.83 5.03 -2.76
C THR A 91 -12.44 3.72 -2.26
N ASP A 92 -13.04 2.96 -3.14
CA ASP A 92 -13.41 1.57 -2.91
C ASP A 92 -12.41 0.59 -3.57
N GLU A 93 -11.44 1.11 -4.32
CA GLU A 93 -10.43 0.30 -4.96
C GLU A 93 -9.34 -0.13 -3.97
N LEU A 94 -9.10 -1.44 -3.91
CA LEU A 94 -8.06 -2.02 -3.08
C LEU A 94 -6.73 -2.06 -3.85
N PRO A 95 -5.65 -1.47 -3.32
CA PRO A 95 -4.36 -1.43 -4.02
C PRO A 95 -3.74 -2.81 -4.26
N SER A 96 -4.12 -3.80 -3.46
CA SER A 96 -3.63 -5.18 -3.58
C SER A 96 -4.62 -6.17 -2.98
N MET A 97 -4.81 -7.29 -3.64
CA MET A 97 -5.61 -8.42 -3.13
C MET A 97 -5.10 -8.97 -1.79
N ALA A 98 -3.81 -8.83 -1.49
CA ALA A 98 -3.23 -9.24 -0.21
C ALA A 98 -3.83 -8.51 1.01
N LEU A 99 -4.50 -7.37 0.81
CA LEU A 99 -5.17 -6.61 1.87
C LEU A 99 -6.60 -7.11 2.13
N SER A 100 -7.17 -7.90 1.23
CA SER A 100 -8.51 -8.46 1.37
C SER A 100 -8.55 -9.64 2.34
N LEU A 101 -9.74 -9.96 2.85
CA LEU A 101 -9.95 -11.16 3.67
C LEU A 101 -9.53 -12.44 2.95
N GLN A 102 -9.76 -12.52 1.64
CA GLN A 102 -9.37 -13.66 0.80
C GLN A 102 -7.85 -13.77 0.66
N GLY A 103 -7.13 -12.63 0.62
CA GLY A 103 -5.66 -12.58 0.62
C GLY A 103 -5.04 -12.62 2.01
N GLY A 104 -5.83 -12.87 3.07
CA GLY A 104 -5.38 -12.91 4.46
C GLY A 104 -5.24 -11.54 5.13
N GLY A 105 -5.76 -10.47 4.52
CA GLY A 105 -5.89 -9.14 5.09
C GLY A 105 -7.15 -9.00 5.95
N LYS A 106 -7.63 -7.75 6.11
CA LYS A 106 -8.79 -7.42 6.96
C LYS A 106 -9.94 -6.76 6.19
N ILE A 107 -9.77 -6.43 4.92
CA ILE A 107 -10.74 -5.67 4.14
C ILE A 107 -11.71 -6.64 3.44
N GLY A 108 -13.00 -6.46 3.68
CA GLY A 108 -14.05 -7.18 2.97
C GLY A 108 -14.19 -6.70 1.54
N LEU A 109 -14.36 -7.63 0.58
CA LEU A 109 -14.61 -7.32 -0.82
C LEU A 109 -16.11 -7.32 -1.12
N ASP A 110 -16.51 -6.48 -2.05
CA ASP A 110 -17.88 -6.42 -2.57
C ASP A 110 -18.03 -7.45 -3.70
N PRO A 111 -18.76 -8.56 -3.48
CA PRO A 111 -18.90 -9.59 -4.49
C PRO A 111 -19.68 -9.11 -5.72
N SER A 112 -20.57 -8.13 -5.57
CA SER A 112 -21.38 -7.59 -6.67
C SER A 112 -20.56 -6.79 -7.68
N LYS A 113 -19.38 -6.34 -7.30
CA LYS A 113 -18.48 -5.53 -8.13
C LYS A 113 -17.28 -6.32 -8.67
N MET A 114 -17.25 -7.63 -8.43
CA MET A 114 -16.20 -8.53 -8.94
C MET A 114 -16.47 -9.01 -10.37
N GLU A 115 -17.69 -8.87 -10.86
CA GLU A 115 -18.08 -9.24 -12.22
C GLU A 115 -17.93 -8.02 -13.15
N GLY A 116 -16.90 -8.06 -14.01
CA GLY A 116 -16.71 -7.04 -15.03
C GLY A 116 -15.36 -7.16 -15.75
N ALA A 117 -15.24 -6.46 -16.89
CA ALA A 117 -14.06 -6.48 -17.76
C ALA A 117 -12.77 -5.91 -17.12
N ASN A 118 -12.86 -5.39 -15.91
CA ASN A 118 -11.71 -4.85 -15.18
C ASN A 118 -11.82 -5.27 -13.70
N PRO A 119 -11.32 -6.45 -13.31
CA PRO A 119 -11.46 -7.01 -11.96
C PRO A 119 -10.54 -6.32 -10.96
N GLY A 120 -10.73 -5.03 -10.74
CA GLY A 120 -10.16 -4.34 -9.58
C GLY A 120 -10.84 -4.86 -8.32
N ALA A 121 -10.07 -5.30 -7.32
CA ALA A 121 -10.63 -5.67 -6.03
C ALA A 121 -11.30 -4.46 -5.40
N LYS A 122 -12.63 -4.48 -5.26
CA LYS A 122 -13.40 -3.40 -4.63
C LYS A 122 -13.80 -3.78 -3.21
N ALA A 123 -13.52 -2.87 -2.29
CA ALA A 123 -13.88 -3.02 -0.89
C ALA A 123 -15.38 -2.73 -0.67
N LEU A 124 -15.95 -3.39 0.35
CA LEU A 124 -17.31 -3.12 0.82
C LEU A 124 -17.49 -1.72 1.39
N GLU A 125 -16.44 -1.15 1.94
CA GLU A 125 -16.43 0.17 2.57
C GLU A 125 -15.46 1.12 1.87
N LYS A 126 -15.67 2.41 2.08
CA LYS A 126 -14.75 3.43 1.58
C LYS A 126 -13.46 3.41 2.38
N LEU A 127 -12.35 3.51 1.67
CA LEU A 127 -10.99 3.46 2.20
C LEU A 127 -10.26 4.74 1.86
N PHE A 128 -9.42 5.19 2.79
CA PHE A 128 -8.43 6.23 2.55
C PHE A 128 -7.06 5.60 2.36
N VAL A 129 -6.28 6.13 1.43
CA VAL A 129 -4.95 5.62 1.11
C VAL A 129 -3.90 6.57 1.68
N LEU A 130 -2.96 5.98 2.43
CA LEU A 130 -1.81 6.69 3.00
C LEU A 130 -0.54 6.06 2.46
N ASP A 131 0.42 6.89 2.08
CA ASP A 131 1.77 6.45 1.73
C ASP A 131 2.70 6.79 2.91
N LEU A 132 3.32 5.76 3.46
CA LEU A 132 4.29 5.88 4.57
C LEU A 132 5.70 5.74 4.03
N GLY A 133 6.57 6.64 4.46
CA GLY A 133 8.01 6.56 4.21
C GLY A 133 8.74 5.89 5.35
N LEU A 134 9.76 5.15 5.00
CA LEU A 134 10.65 4.46 5.92
C LEU A 134 11.97 5.23 6.06
N PRO A 135 12.71 5.03 7.15
CA PRO A 135 14.06 5.55 7.29
C PRO A 135 14.97 5.05 6.18
N ALA A 136 15.90 5.90 5.74
CA ALA A 136 16.90 5.52 4.77
C ALA A 136 17.68 4.28 5.25
N GLY A 137 17.97 3.37 4.34
CA GLY A 137 18.67 2.12 4.66
C GLY A 137 17.78 1.01 5.23
N THR A 138 16.45 1.22 5.34
CA THR A 138 15.56 0.13 5.69
C THR A 138 15.51 -0.89 4.56
N GLN A 139 15.98 -2.10 4.84
CA GLN A 139 15.92 -3.20 3.89
C GLN A 139 14.64 -4.01 4.11
N LEU A 140 13.74 -3.94 3.14
CA LEU A 140 12.61 -4.85 3.01
C LEU A 140 12.97 -5.87 1.93
N ASN A 141 13.01 -7.14 2.30
CA ASN A 141 13.49 -8.21 1.42
C ASN A 141 12.55 -8.46 0.24
N HIS A 142 11.25 -8.17 0.42
CA HIS A 142 10.24 -8.46 -0.61
C HIS A 142 9.36 -7.24 -0.85
N LEU A 143 9.40 -6.73 -2.07
CA LEU A 143 8.45 -5.73 -2.54
C LEU A 143 7.08 -6.40 -2.78
N GLY A 144 6.01 -5.71 -2.41
CA GLY A 144 4.65 -6.25 -2.52
C GLY A 144 4.22 -7.17 -1.37
N SER A 145 5.10 -7.45 -0.40
CA SER A 145 4.74 -8.18 0.80
C SER A 145 3.83 -7.36 1.73
N ARG A 146 3.02 -8.07 2.50
CA ARG A 146 2.12 -7.46 3.48
C ARG A 146 2.90 -7.02 4.72
N ILE A 147 2.52 -5.86 5.25
CA ILE A 147 3.12 -5.24 6.43
C ILE A 147 2.02 -4.88 7.41
N TYR A 148 2.24 -5.13 8.69
CA TYR A 148 1.38 -4.63 9.75
C TYR A 148 1.78 -3.20 10.09
N VAL A 149 0.79 -2.31 10.13
CA VAL A 149 0.99 -0.91 10.52
C VAL A 149 0.24 -0.65 11.83
N ARG A 150 0.93 -0.02 12.77
CA ARG A 150 0.39 0.42 14.04
C ARG A 150 0.45 1.94 14.10
N PHE A 151 -0.70 2.55 14.29
CA PHE A 151 -0.83 3.96 14.58
C PHE A 151 -0.98 4.12 16.10
N GLU A 152 -0.05 4.83 16.73
CA GLU A 152 -0.13 5.20 18.15
C GLU A 152 -0.81 6.55 18.27
N HIS A 153 -1.96 6.56 18.91
CA HIS A 153 -2.75 7.76 19.14
C HIS A 153 -2.44 8.40 20.50
N GLN A 154 -2.84 9.65 20.66
CA GLN A 154 -2.80 10.30 21.94
C GLN A 154 -3.71 9.56 22.93
N PRO A 155 -3.25 9.33 24.19
CA PRO A 155 -4.11 8.75 25.21
C PRO A 155 -5.30 9.67 25.45
N GLU A 156 -6.50 9.11 25.34
CA GLU A 156 -7.75 9.81 25.65
C GLU A 156 -8.33 9.31 26.96
N PRO A 157 -8.95 10.20 27.74
CA PRO A 157 -9.73 9.79 28.90
C PRO A 157 -10.83 8.81 28.48
N LEU A 158 -11.00 7.73 29.25
CA LEU A 158 -11.97 6.67 28.95
C LEU A 158 -13.42 7.23 28.81
N ALA A 159 -13.75 8.24 29.61
CA ALA A 159 -15.04 8.90 29.54
C ALA A 159 -15.33 9.49 28.15
N TYR A 160 -14.33 10.08 27.49
CA TYR A 160 -14.49 10.65 26.17
C TYR A 160 -14.61 9.57 25.09
N GLN A 161 -13.88 8.45 25.23
CA GLN A 161 -14.00 7.29 24.33
C GLN A 161 -15.42 6.70 24.43
N TRP A 162 -15.95 6.58 25.63
CA TRP A 162 -17.30 6.06 25.88
C TRP A 162 -18.36 6.98 25.28
N TYR A 163 -18.27 8.28 25.53
CA TYR A 163 -19.17 9.30 24.95
C TYR A 163 -19.21 9.22 23.41
N ARG A 164 -18.04 9.10 22.78
CA ARG A 164 -17.93 8.99 21.33
C ARG A 164 -18.53 7.68 20.81
N GLY A 165 -18.35 6.57 21.53
CA GLY A 165 -18.97 5.27 21.21
C GLY A 165 -20.50 5.36 21.24
N VAL A 166 -21.05 5.89 22.31
CA VAL A 166 -22.51 6.10 22.46
C VAL A 166 -23.06 7.00 21.35
N ARG A 167 -22.40 8.13 21.10
CA ARG A 167 -22.80 9.07 20.02
C ARG A 167 -22.82 8.39 18.65
N ARG A 168 -21.82 7.56 18.34
CA ARG A 168 -21.74 6.82 17.06
C ARG A 168 -22.93 5.85 16.92
N VAL A 169 -23.25 5.10 17.97
CA VAL A 169 -24.39 4.18 17.99
C VAL A 169 -25.71 4.94 17.83
N PHE A 170 -25.85 6.06 18.51
CA PHE A 170 -27.04 6.90 18.44
C PHE A 170 -27.27 7.45 17.03
N LEU A 171 -26.23 8.05 16.42
CA LEU A 171 -26.31 8.58 15.06
C LEU A 171 -26.59 7.47 14.03
N LYS A 172 -25.99 6.29 14.18
CA LYS A 172 -26.26 5.14 13.31
C LYS A 172 -27.71 4.67 13.41
N LYS A 173 -28.31 4.71 14.61
CA LYS A 173 -29.69 4.25 14.86
C LYS A 173 -30.73 5.25 14.35
N PHE A 174 -30.42 6.54 14.39
CA PHE A 174 -31.36 7.61 14.00
C PHE A 174 -31.13 8.15 12.59
N ASN A 175 -30.24 7.53 11.82
CA ASN A 175 -30.03 7.80 10.39
C ASN A 175 -29.80 9.30 10.05
N VAL A 176 -29.05 9.99 10.90
CA VAL A 176 -28.63 11.39 10.71
C VAL A 176 -27.18 11.44 10.27
#